data_4536435c27c38ea5a5dfd41063167407
#
_entry.id   4536435c27c38ea5a5dfd41063167407
#
_cell.length_a   1.000
_cell.length_b   1.000
_cell.length_c   1.000
_cell.angle_alpha   90.00
_cell.angle_beta   90.00
_cell.angle_gamma   90.00
#
_symmetry.space_group_name_H-M   'P 1'
#
loop_
_entity.id
_entity.type
_entity.pdbx_description
1 polymer ?
#
loop_
_entity_poly.entity_id
_entity_poly.type
_entity_poly.pdbx_seq_one_letter_code
_entity_poly.pdbx_strand_id
1 'polypeptide(L)'
;MMFDLSGKTALVTGAAGGIGSAISHALAKQGARLALSGTNPGKLRAFREELNDTYGHDHVEITCDLSNTEQVEHLIPATVDTFGKIDILVNNAGITRDNLAMRMKDEEWDAVIRVNLEAAFRLMRAACKPMMKARHGRIISITSVVGATGNPGQVNYAAAKAGLVGMSKSLGQEVASRGITVNCVAPGFIRTAMTEVLPDAQKDALNARIPMGRMGEGEDIGAAVAYLASNEAGYITGQTLHINGGMAMLG
;
A
#
# COMPACT_ATOMS: atom_id res chain seq x y z
N MET A 1 -17.14 16.24 6.42
CA MET A 1 -16.01 15.76 7.28
C MET A 1 -14.73 15.94 6.46
N MET A 2 -13.61 16.34 7.07
CA MET A 2 -12.32 16.41 6.35
C MET A 2 -11.90 14.99 5.95
N PHE A 3 -11.37 14.82 4.73
CA PHE A 3 -11.01 13.53 4.11
C PHE A 3 -12.17 12.56 3.96
N ASP A 4 -13.38 13.06 3.72
CA ASP A 4 -14.58 12.24 3.53
C ASP A 4 -14.46 11.33 2.30
N LEU A 5 -14.64 10.03 2.50
CA LEU A 5 -14.61 8.99 1.49
C LEU A 5 -15.97 8.29 1.33
N SER A 6 -17.04 8.90 1.85
CA SER A 6 -18.41 8.37 1.70
C SER A 6 -18.75 8.14 0.24
N GLY A 7 -19.28 6.97 -0.07
CA GLY A 7 -19.60 6.54 -1.43
C GLY A 7 -18.39 6.19 -2.30
N LYS A 8 -17.17 6.21 -1.80
CA LYS A 8 -15.97 5.73 -2.50
C LYS A 8 -15.76 4.24 -2.29
N THR A 9 -15.13 3.62 -3.27
CA THR A 9 -14.75 2.20 -3.24
C THR A 9 -13.24 2.08 -3.33
N ALA A 10 -12.63 1.36 -2.39
CA ALA A 10 -11.19 1.14 -2.34
C ALA A 10 -10.84 -0.35 -2.42
N LEU A 11 -9.84 -0.70 -3.22
CA LEU A 11 -9.15 -1.98 -3.16
C LEU A 11 -7.86 -1.81 -2.37
N VAL A 12 -7.68 -2.65 -1.34
CA VAL A 12 -6.46 -2.68 -0.52
C VAL A 12 -5.82 -4.05 -0.61
N THR A 13 -4.59 -4.14 -1.13
CA THR A 13 -3.82 -5.39 -1.14
C THR A 13 -3.05 -5.59 0.16
N GLY A 14 -2.96 -6.86 0.64
CA GLY A 14 -2.37 -7.14 1.95
C GLY A 14 -3.18 -6.54 3.11
N ALA A 15 -4.49 -6.44 2.94
CA ALA A 15 -5.40 -5.67 3.79
C ALA A 15 -5.43 -6.12 5.26
N ALA A 16 -5.29 -7.42 5.54
CA ALA A 16 -5.30 -7.97 6.90
C ALA A 16 -3.89 -8.07 7.54
N GLY A 17 -2.86 -7.46 6.93
CA GLY A 17 -1.51 -7.35 7.51
C GLY A 17 -1.35 -6.05 8.32
N GLY A 18 -0.29 -5.93 9.14
CA GLY A 18 -0.10 -4.81 10.06
C GLY A 18 -0.40 -3.42 9.47
N ILE A 19 0.40 -2.96 8.50
CA ILE A 19 0.15 -1.65 7.83
C ILE A 19 -1.17 -1.68 7.04
N GLY A 20 -1.47 -2.78 6.33
CA GLY A 20 -2.69 -2.92 5.55
C GLY A 20 -3.96 -2.84 6.39
N SER A 21 -3.94 -3.41 7.59
CA SER A 21 -5.06 -3.32 8.54
C SER A 21 -5.30 -1.87 8.99
N ALA A 22 -4.25 -1.16 9.38
CA ALA A 22 -4.37 0.25 9.77
C ALA A 22 -4.85 1.15 8.61
N ILE A 23 -4.38 0.90 7.38
CA ILE A 23 -4.89 1.58 6.18
C ILE A 23 -6.39 1.30 5.99
N SER A 24 -6.79 0.03 6.09
CA SER A 24 -8.20 -0.37 5.90
C SER A 24 -9.10 0.27 6.95
N HIS A 25 -8.70 0.28 8.21
CA HIS A 25 -9.42 1.00 9.28
C HIS A 25 -9.53 2.50 8.97
N ALA A 26 -8.44 3.15 8.56
CA ALA A 26 -8.45 4.58 8.25
C ALA A 26 -9.41 4.92 7.10
N LEU A 27 -9.41 4.13 6.02
CA LEU A 27 -10.31 4.33 4.89
C LEU A 27 -11.79 4.03 5.24
N ALA A 28 -12.05 2.94 5.97
CA ALA A 28 -13.41 2.58 6.42
C ALA A 28 -13.98 3.63 7.39
N LYS A 29 -13.17 4.13 8.33
CA LYS A 29 -13.55 5.22 9.25
C LYS A 29 -13.95 6.50 8.52
N GLN A 30 -13.41 6.76 7.34
CA GLN A 30 -13.76 7.89 6.48
C GLN A 30 -14.94 7.59 5.54
N GLY A 31 -15.57 6.42 5.65
CA GLY A 31 -16.78 6.05 4.90
C GLY A 31 -16.55 5.30 3.59
N ALA A 32 -15.33 4.86 3.27
CA ALA A 32 -15.07 4.06 2.08
C ALA A 32 -15.57 2.62 2.24
N ARG A 33 -16.13 2.04 1.15
CA ARG A 33 -16.35 0.59 1.05
C ARG A 33 -15.08 -0.08 0.53
N LEU A 34 -14.69 -1.19 1.14
CA LEU A 34 -13.40 -1.83 0.88
C LEU A 34 -13.55 -3.20 0.23
N ALA A 35 -12.78 -3.45 -0.82
CA ALA A 35 -12.37 -4.77 -1.26
C ALA A 35 -11.03 -5.09 -0.58
N LEU A 36 -11.05 -6.04 0.34
CA LEU A 36 -9.90 -6.45 1.14
C LEU A 36 -9.23 -7.63 0.45
N SER A 37 -7.96 -7.48 0.04
CA SER A 37 -7.25 -8.54 -0.65
C SER A 37 -6.02 -9.03 0.10
N GLY A 38 -5.77 -10.33 0.01
CA GLY A 38 -4.63 -11.04 0.62
C GLY A 38 -4.70 -12.53 0.33
N THR A 39 -3.73 -13.28 0.82
CA THR A 39 -3.58 -14.71 0.53
C THR A 39 -4.33 -15.64 1.48
N ASN A 40 -4.71 -15.16 2.68
CA ASN A 40 -5.36 -15.99 3.70
C ASN A 40 -6.85 -15.66 3.81
N PRO A 41 -7.75 -16.53 3.28
CA PRO A 41 -9.19 -16.26 3.26
C PRO A 41 -9.81 -16.18 4.66
N GLY A 42 -9.32 -16.97 5.63
CA GLY A 42 -9.82 -16.95 7.00
C GLY A 42 -9.53 -15.64 7.71
N LYS A 43 -8.29 -15.13 7.58
CA LYS A 43 -7.92 -13.81 8.12
C LYS A 43 -8.68 -12.67 7.45
N LEU A 44 -8.87 -12.74 6.12
CA LEU A 44 -9.61 -11.71 5.39
C LEU A 44 -11.07 -11.66 5.84
N ARG A 45 -11.70 -12.83 6.00
CA ARG A 45 -13.09 -12.92 6.45
C ARG A 45 -13.26 -12.34 7.86
N ALA A 46 -12.44 -12.76 8.81
CA ALA A 46 -12.51 -12.25 10.18
C ALA A 46 -12.28 -10.73 10.21
N PHE A 47 -11.32 -10.23 9.44
CA PHE A 47 -11.03 -8.80 9.36
C PHE A 47 -12.15 -8.01 8.67
N ARG A 48 -12.78 -8.55 7.63
CA ARG A 48 -13.98 -7.96 7.01
C ARG A 48 -15.13 -7.85 8.02
N GLU A 49 -15.40 -8.92 8.78
CA GLU A 49 -16.45 -8.92 9.82
C GLU A 49 -16.19 -7.86 10.87
N GLU A 50 -14.97 -7.76 11.38
CA GLU A 50 -14.53 -6.70 12.28
C GLU A 50 -14.80 -5.29 11.74
N LEU A 51 -14.44 -5.04 10.48
CA LEU A 51 -14.66 -3.73 9.84
C LEU A 51 -16.16 -3.43 9.63
N ASN A 52 -16.95 -4.43 9.23
CA ASN A 52 -18.39 -4.28 9.05
C ASN A 52 -19.09 -3.96 10.40
N ASP A 53 -18.70 -4.65 11.47
CA ASP A 53 -19.25 -4.43 12.81
C ASP A 53 -18.85 -3.04 13.34
N THR A 54 -17.63 -2.59 13.05
CA THR A 54 -17.09 -1.33 13.56
C THR A 54 -17.63 -0.10 12.83
N TYR A 55 -17.74 -0.18 11.48
CA TYR A 55 -18.02 0.99 10.64
C TYR A 55 -19.35 0.91 9.87
N GLY A 56 -20.05 -0.25 9.90
CA GLY A 56 -21.40 -0.40 9.34
C GLY A 56 -21.47 -0.35 7.81
N HIS A 57 -20.40 -0.73 7.12
CA HIS A 57 -20.32 -0.75 5.65
C HIS A 57 -20.24 -2.19 5.12
N ASP A 58 -20.67 -2.39 3.86
CA ASP A 58 -20.55 -3.69 3.16
C ASP A 58 -19.14 -3.83 2.56
N HIS A 59 -18.16 -4.15 3.40
CA HIS A 59 -16.83 -4.54 2.93
C HIS A 59 -16.85 -5.97 2.40
N VAL A 60 -15.98 -6.28 1.42
CA VAL A 60 -15.85 -7.63 0.87
C VAL A 60 -14.41 -8.11 0.92
N GLU A 61 -14.21 -9.42 0.95
CA GLU A 61 -12.90 -10.03 0.79
C GLU A 61 -12.74 -10.64 -0.61
N ILE A 62 -11.54 -10.46 -1.20
CA ILE A 62 -11.14 -11.07 -2.47
C ILE A 62 -9.77 -11.71 -2.28
N THR A 63 -9.74 -13.03 -2.15
CA THR A 63 -8.47 -13.76 -2.01
C THR A 63 -7.65 -13.65 -3.28
N CYS A 64 -6.39 -13.23 -3.15
CA CYS A 64 -5.47 -13.10 -4.27
C CYS A 64 -4.02 -13.33 -3.80
N ASP A 65 -3.32 -14.22 -4.49
CA ASP A 65 -1.87 -14.35 -4.42
C ASP A 65 -1.23 -13.48 -5.50
N LEU A 66 -0.53 -12.42 -5.09
CA LEU A 66 0.14 -11.49 -6.02
C LEU A 66 1.32 -12.11 -6.79
N SER A 67 1.75 -13.31 -6.44
CA SER A 67 2.71 -14.08 -7.25
C SER A 67 2.05 -14.77 -8.45
N ASN A 68 0.72 -14.91 -8.44
CA ASN A 68 -0.07 -15.51 -9.51
C ASN A 68 -0.66 -14.41 -10.42
N THR A 69 -0.14 -14.34 -11.64
CA THR A 69 -0.53 -13.32 -12.63
C THR A 69 -2.03 -13.32 -12.94
N GLU A 70 -2.65 -14.49 -13.10
CA GLU A 70 -4.07 -14.61 -13.45
C GLU A 70 -4.96 -14.06 -12.32
N GLN A 71 -4.62 -14.37 -11.05
CA GLN A 71 -5.34 -13.82 -9.91
C GLN A 71 -5.20 -12.30 -9.81
N VAL A 72 -3.99 -11.76 -10.08
CA VAL A 72 -3.75 -10.31 -10.10
C VAL A 72 -4.60 -9.63 -11.18
N GLU A 73 -4.66 -10.19 -12.38
CA GLU A 73 -5.42 -9.62 -13.51
C GLU A 73 -6.93 -9.66 -13.25
N HIS A 74 -7.41 -10.60 -12.43
CA HIS A 74 -8.83 -10.70 -12.05
C HIS A 74 -9.23 -9.74 -10.93
N LEU A 75 -8.30 -9.23 -10.13
CA LEU A 75 -8.61 -8.52 -8.88
C LEU A 75 -9.34 -7.18 -9.09
N ILE A 76 -8.93 -6.36 -10.08
CA ILE A 76 -9.65 -5.12 -10.42
C ILE A 76 -11.02 -5.41 -11.04
N PRO A 77 -11.17 -6.31 -12.05
CA PRO A 77 -12.47 -6.72 -12.53
C PRO A 77 -13.43 -7.16 -11.42
N ALA A 78 -13.00 -8.07 -10.54
CA ALA A 78 -13.83 -8.56 -9.43
C ALA A 78 -14.27 -7.43 -8.47
N THR A 79 -13.40 -6.45 -8.21
CA THR A 79 -13.75 -5.27 -7.42
C THR A 79 -14.83 -4.43 -8.12
N VAL A 80 -14.69 -4.22 -9.44
CA VAL A 80 -15.65 -3.42 -10.23
C VAL A 80 -16.97 -4.17 -10.35
N ASP A 81 -16.96 -5.48 -10.55
CA ASP A 81 -18.18 -6.32 -10.64
C ASP A 81 -18.97 -6.27 -9.32
N THR A 82 -18.26 -6.26 -8.18
CA THR A 82 -18.90 -6.22 -6.86
C THR A 82 -19.50 -4.86 -6.53
N PHE A 83 -18.78 -3.76 -6.81
CA PHE A 83 -19.15 -2.43 -6.35
C PHE A 83 -19.64 -1.49 -7.46
N GLY A 84 -19.58 -1.92 -8.73
CA GLY A 84 -19.89 -1.11 -9.91
C GLY A 84 -18.79 -0.13 -10.31
N LYS A 85 -17.75 0.05 -9.50
CA LYS A 85 -16.64 1.00 -9.71
C LYS A 85 -15.42 0.69 -8.85
N ILE A 86 -14.33 1.40 -9.13
CA ILE A 86 -13.16 1.52 -8.26
C ILE A 86 -12.71 2.98 -8.24
N ASP A 87 -12.67 3.60 -7.05
CA ASP A 87 -12.23 4.99 -6.86
C ASP A 87 -10.79 5.06 -6.34
N ILE A 88 -10.39 4.08 -5.52
CA ILE A 88 -9.10 4.07 -4.79
C ILE A 88 -8.44 2.71 -4.95
N LEU A 89 -7.16 2.69 -5.33
CA LEU A 89 -6.30 1.51 -5.32
C LEU A 89 -5.14 1.74 -4.35
N VAL A 90 -5.00 0.85 -3.36
CA VAL A 90 -3.86 0.85 -2.43
C VAL A 90 -3.01 -0.40 -2.66
N ASN A 91 -1.86 -0.24 -3.30
CA ASN A 91 -0.84 -1.27 -3.45
C ASN A 91 0.00 -1.30 -2.17
N ASN A 92 -0.42 -2.11 -1.19
CA ASN A 92 0.25 -2.23 0.10
C ASN A 92 0.97 -3.58 0.27
N ALA A 93 0.46 -4.66 -0.29
CA ALA A 93 1.09 -5.97 -0.16
C ALA A 93 2.55 -5.98 -0.63
N GLY A 94 3.37 -6.72 0.07
CA GLY A 94 4.77 -6.91 -0.28
C GLY A 94 5.42 -7.99 0.57
N ILE A 95 6.53 -8.51 0.05
CA ILE A 95 7.37 -9.52 0.71
C ILE A 95 8.82 -9.06 0.73
N THR A 96 9.61 -9.63 1.63
CA THR A 96 11.07 -9.54 1.62
C THR A 96 11.68 -10.94 1.41
N ARG A 97 12.85 -10.98 0.80
CA ARG A 97 13.74 -12.14 0.70
C ARG A 97 15.15 -11.61 0.83
N ASP A 98 15.54 -11.42 2.09
CA ASP A 98 16.77 -10.70 2.44
C ASP A 98 17.98 -11.62 2.29
N ASN A 99 18.97 -11.19 1.53
CA ASN A 99 20.25 -11.87 1.36
C ASN A 99 21.31 -10.88 0.85
N LEU A 100 22.58 -11.10 1.17
CA LEU A 100 23.67 -10.29 0.60
C LEU A 100 23.66 -10.43 -0.94
N ALA A 101 23.91 -9.35 -1.66
CA ALA A 101 23.82 -9.33 -3.13
C ALA A 101 24.63 -10.46 -3.79
N MET A 102 25.84 -10.75 -3.29
CA MET A 102 26.70 -11.83 -3.82
C MET A 102 26.18 -13.26 -3.53
N ARG A 103 25.18 -13.40 -2.65
CA ARG A 103 24.58 -14.69 -2.26
C ARG A 103 23.10 -14.79 -2.62
N MET A 104 22.50 -13.69 -3.07
CA MET A 104 21.10 -13.63 -3.44
C MET A 104 20.85 -14.53 -4.66
N LYS A 105 19.87 -15.42 -4.53
CA LYS A 105 19.45 -16.30 -5.62
C LYS A 105 18.48 -15.58 -6.53
N ASP A 106 18.44 -15.99 -7.81
CA ASP A 106 17.50 -15.43 -8.79
C ASP A 106 16.05 -15.59 -8.34
N GLU A 107 15.71 -16.71 -7.69
CA GLU A 107 14.35 -16.94 -7.17
C GLU A 107 13.98 -15.97 -6.04
N GLU A 108 14.95 -15.54 -5.21
CA GLU A 108 14.74 -14.55 -4.15
C GLU A 108 14.53 -13.15 -4.76
N TRP A 109 15.27 -12.82 -5.81
CA TRP A 109 15.09 -11.61 -6.59
C TRP A 109 13.73 -11.60 -7.30
N ASP A 110 13.44 -12.61 -8.11
CA ASP A 110 12.23 -12.71 -8.91
C ASP A 110 10.97 -12.68 -8.07
N ALA A 111 10.95 -13.39 -6.92
CA ALA A 111 9.80 -13.38 -6.02
C ALA A 111 9.49 -11.96 -5.51
N VAL A 112 10.50 -11.19 -5.11
CA VAL A 112 10.33 -9.83 -4.61
C VAL A 112 9.90 -8.88 -5.72
N ILE A 113 10.52 -8.92 -6.88
CA ILE A 113 10.15 -8.08 -8.03
C ILE A 113 8.72 -8.39 -8.47
N ARG A 114 8.35 -9.67 -8.59
CA ARG A 114 7.02 -10.10 -9.01
C ARG A 114 5.93 -9.57 -8.09
N VAL A 115 6.07 -9.77 -6.79
CA VAL A 115 5.04 -9.38 -5.82
C VAL A 115 5.02 -7.88 -5.57
N ASN A 116 6.20 -7.26 -5.39
CA ASN A 116 6.28 -5.88 -4.92
C ASN A 116 6.22 -4.83 -6.05
N LEU A 117 6.54 -5.21 -7.29
CA LEU A 117 6.60 -4.26 -8.41
C LEU A 117 5.68 -4.66 -9.57
N GLU A 118 5.83 -5.88 -10.12
CA GLU A 118 5.04 -6.29 -11.29
C GLU A 118 3.54 -6.39 -10.97
N ALA A 119 3.16 -6.97 -9.83
CA ALA A 119 1.76 -7.05 -9.45
C ALA A 119 1.15 -5.64 -9.30
N ALA A 120 1.86 -4.70 -8.67
CA ALA A 120 1.41 -3.32 -8.57
C ALA A 120 1.25 -2.66 -9.95
N PHE A 121 2.18 -2.88 -10.88
CA PHE A 121 2.05 -2.41 -12.26
C PHE A 121 0.78 -2.94 -12.93
N ARG A 122 0.51 -4.25 -12.82
CA ARG A 122 -0.69 -4.88 -13.41
C ARG A 122 -1.97 -4.30 -12.83
N LEU A 123 -2.03 -4.12 -11.51
CA LEU A 123 -3.18 -3.53 -10.81
C LEU A 123 -3.39 -2.07 -11.22
N MET A 124 -2.34 -1.24 -11.26
CA MET A 124 -2.41 0.14 -11.72
C MET A 124 -2.93 0.22 -13.16
N ARG A 125 -2.36 -0.57 -14.08
CA ARG A 125 -2.78 -0.64 -15.47
C ARG A 125 -4.25 -1.02 -15.61
N ALA A 126 -4.71 -2.02 -14.86
CA ALA A 126 -6.10 -2.46 -14.88
C ALA A 126 -7.05 -1.42 -14.31
N ALA A 127 -6.66 -0.70 -13.26
CA ALA A 127 -7.46 0.36 -12.63
C ALA A 127 -7.60 1.61 -13.50
N CYS A 128 -6.62 1.92 -14.36
CA CYS A 128 -6.66 3.10 -15.22
C CYS A 128 -7.93 3.18 -16.07
N LYS A 129 -8.36 2.08 -16.70
CA LYS A 129 -9.52 2.11 -17.61
C LYS A 129 -10.81 2.53 -16.92
N PRO A 130 -11.27 1.89 -15.82
CA PRO A 130 -12.47 2.32 -15.09
C PRO A 130 -12.32 3.72 -14.48
N MET A 131 -11.15 4.09 -13.93
CA MET A 131 -10.91 5.41 -13.35
C MET A 131 -10.92 6.53 -14.43
N MET A 132 -10.34 6.29 -15.61
CA MET A 132 -10.38 7.24 -16.72
C MET A 132 -11.80 7.46 -17.23
N LYS A 133 -12.63 6.40 -17.28
CA LYS A 133 -14.06 6.51 -17.64
C LYS A 133 -14.83 7.34 -16.62
N ALA A 134 -14.54 7.15 -15.32
CA ALA A 134 -15.15 7.91 -14.24
C ALA A 134 -14.59 9.35 -14.10
N ARG A 135 -13.46 9.67 -14.76
CA ARG A 135 -12.69 10.91 -14.58
C ARG A 135 -12.34 11.18 -13.11
N HIS A 136 -12.09 10.13 -12.37
CA HIS A 136 -11.70 10.16 -10.96
C HIS A 136 -10.93 8.90 -10.61
N GLY A 137 -9.86 9.04 -9.83
CA GLY A 137 -9.10 7.92 -9.29
C GLY A 137 -8.01 8.37 -8.34
N ARG A 138 -7.70 7.50 -7.38
CA ARG A 138 -6.61 7.65 -6.42
C ARG A 138 -5.81 6.34 -6.39
N ILE A 139 -4.58 6.39 -6.84
CA ILE A 139 -3.66 5.25 -6.82
C ILE A 139 -2.57 5.56 -5.82
N ILE A 140 -2.44 4.73 -4.80
CA ILE A 140 -1.50 4.94 -3.69
C ILE A 140 -0.67 3.66 -3.53
N SER A 141 0.65 3.78 -3.58
CA SER A 141 1.56 2.65 -3.39
C SER A 141 2.38 2.80 -2.12
N ILE A 142 2.37 1.76 -1.29
CA ILE A 142 3.21 1.72 -0.09
C ILE A 142 4.61 1.26 -0.50
N THR A 143 5.52 2.23 -0.46
CA THR A 143 6.94 2.02 -0.75
C THR A 143 7.71 1.72 0.54
N SER A 144 8.87 2.29 0.73
CA SER A 144 9.67 2.19 1.96
C SER A 144 10.76 3.25 1.96
N VAL A 145 11.21 3.68 3.13
CA VAL A 145 12.46 4.43 3.28
C VAL A 145 13.63 3.71 2.60
N VAL A 146 13.64 2.37 2.64
CA VAL A 146 14.67 1.54 2.00
C VAL A 146 14.75 1.72 0.48
N GLY A 147 13.64 2.03 -0.18
CA GLY A 147 13.63 2.33 -1.61
C GLY A 147 14.40 3.60 -1.98
N ALA A 148 14.59 4.50 -1.02
CA ALA A 148 15.34 5.75 -1.21
C ALA A 148 16.77 5.69 -0.66
N THR A 149 16.97 5.04 0.52
CA THR A 149 18.26 5.01 1.20
C THR A 149 19.09 3.75 0.92
N GLY A 150 18.43 2.68 0.41
CA GLY A 150 19.01 1.34 0.41
C GLY A 150 19.06 0.73 1.82
N ASN A 151 19.29 -0.58 1.87
CA ASN A 151 19.61 -1.30 3.10
C ASN A 151 20.43 -2.55 2.75
N PRO A 152 21.56 -2.83 3.44
CA PRO A 152 22.33 -4.06 3.22
C PRO A 152 21.45 -5.31 3.30
N GLY A 153 21.62 -6.22 2.35
CA GLY A 153 20.84 -7.46 2.26
C GLY A 153 19.48 -7.33 1.57
N GLN A 154 19.09 -6.13 1.12
CA GLN A 154 17.75 -5.86 0.54
C GLN A 154 17.82 -5.26 -0.87
N VAL A 155 18.79 -5.67 -1.69
CA VAL A 155 18.95 -5.10 -3.03
C VAL A 155 17.71 -5.30 -3.91
N ASN A 156 17.04 -6.47 -3.83
CA ASN A 156 15.79 -6.78 -4.50
C ASN A 156 14.62 -5.90 -4.00
N TYR A 157 14.48 -5.78 -2.69
CA TYR A 157 13.42 -4.99 -2.07
C TYR A 157 13.60 -3.49 -2.33
N ALA A 158 14.82 -2.97 -2.19
CA ALA A 158 15.15 -1.59 -2.51
C ALA A 158 14.85 -1.27 -3.98
N ALA A 159 15.26 -2.14 -4.92
CA ALA A 159 14.98 -1.99 -6.34
C ALA A 159 13.47 -1.95 -6.63
N ALA A 160 12.69 -2.88 -6.04
CA ALA A 160 11.24 -2.91 -6.21
C ALA A 160 10.56 -1.64 -5.67
N LYS A 161 10.94 -1.19 -4.47
CA LYS A 161 10.33 -0.01 -3.84
C LYS A 161 10.75 1.30 -4.52
N ALA A 162 11.97 1.41 -5.02
CA ALA A 162 12.40 2.51 -5.88
C ALA A 162 11.68 2.49 -7.23
N GLY A 163 11.52 1.33 -7.84
CA GLY A 163 10.78 1.13 -9.08
C GLY A 163 9.32 1.61 -8.99
N LEU A 164 8.64 1.34 -7.86
CA LEU A 164 7.29 1.85 -7.58
C LEU A 164 7.22 3.38 -7.64
N VAL A 165 8.21 4.08 -7.10
CA VAL A 165 8.27 5.55 -7.13
C VAL A 165 8.41 6.06 -8.56
N GLY A 166 9.34 5.49 -9.35
CA GLY A 166 9.52 5.85 -10.76
C GLY A 166 8.25 5.60 -11.59
N MET A 167 7.65 4.43 -11.42
CA MET A 167 6.42 4.05 -12.09
C MET A 167 5.25 4.97 -11.74
N SER A 168 5.12 5.35 -10.46
CA SER A 168 4.07 6.25 -10.00
C SER A 168 4.21 7.66 -10.58
N LYS A 169 5.43 8.16 -10.75
CA LYS A 169 5.70 9.45 -11.40
C LYS A 169 5.28 9.44 -12.87
N SER A 170 5.69 8.41 -13.62
CA SER A 170 5.31 8.27 -15.04
C SER A 170 3.81 8.19 -15.21
N LEU A 171 3.16 7.25 -14.50
CA LEU A 171 1.73 7.06 -14.61
C LEU A 171 0.96 8.31 -14.17
N GLY A 172 1.42 9.00 -13.11
CA GLY A 172 0.83 10.25 -12.65
C GLY A 172 0.75 11.32 -13.75
N GLN A 173 1.81 11.44 -14.57
CA GLN A 173 1.82 12.37 -15.72
C GLN A 173 0.82 11.95 -16.80
N GLU A 174 0.71 10.66 -17.09
CA GLU A 174 -0.17 10.13 -18.14
C GLU A 174 -1.65 10.33 -17.83
N VAL A 175 -2.05 10.20 -16.55
CA VAL A 175 -3.48 10.16 -16.17
C VAL A 175 -3.98 11.41 -15.43
N ALA A 176 -3.12 12.37 -15.10
CA ALA A 176 -3.49 13.57 -14.35
C ALA A 176 -4.63 14.36 -15.00
N SER A 177 -4.60 14.51 -16.35
CA SER A 177 -5.65 15.20 -17.11
C SER A 177 -7.04 14.54 -17.03
N ARG A 178 -7.09 13.32 -16.48
CA ARG A 178 -8.32 12.55 -16.26
C ARG A 178 -8.81 12.60 -14.82
N GLY A 179 -8.25 13.48 -13.97
CA GLY A 179 -8.62 13.60 -12.57
C GLY A 179 -8.13 12.45 -11.68
N ILE A 180 -7.10 11.72 -12.15
CA ILE A 180 -6.50 10.59 -11.43
C ILE A 180 -5.16 11.06 -10.84
N THR A 181 -4.95 10.80 -9.55
CA THR A 181 -3.65 11.02 -8.90
C THR A 181 -2.95 9.70 -8.60
N VAL A 182 -1.63 9.69 -8.69
CA VAL A 182 -0.80 8.52 -8.44
C VAL A 182 0.34 8.93 -7.51
N ASN A 183 0.30 8.43 -6.27
CA ASN A 183 1.23 8.83 -5.23
C ASN A 183 1.81 7.63 -4.47
N CYS A 184 2.87 7.87 -3.73
CA CYS A 184 3.51 6.91 -2.86
C CYS A 184 3.47 7.36 -1.41
N VAL A 185 3.41 6.41 -0.49
CA VAL A 185 3.72 6.59 0.92
C VAL A 185 4.96 5.75 1.23
N ALA A 186 5.98 6.34 1.84
CA ALA A 186 7.24 5.69 2.17
C ALA A 186 7.40 5.59 3.70
N PRO A 187 6.96 4.47 4.32
CA PRO A 187 7.15 4.24 5.74
C PRO A 187 8.63 4.09 6.11
N GLY A 188 8.96 4.54 7.33
CA GLY A 188 10.16 4.11 8.06
C GLY A 188 9.94 2.80 8.79
N PHE A 189 10.50 2.67 10.01
CA PHE A 189 10.20 1.56 10.90
C PHE A 189 8.82 1.76 11.55
N ILE A 190 7.89 0.87 11.24
CA ILE A 190 6.51 0.87 11.75
C ILE A 190 6.34 -0.32 12.70
N ARG A 191 5.72 -0.07 13.84
CA ARG A 191 5.38 -1.12 14.80
C ARG A 191 4.35 -2.07 14.17
N THR A 192 4.66 -3.36 14.23
CA THR A 192 3.82 -4.45 13.75
C THR A 192 4.02 -5.64 14.67
N ALA A 193 3.18 -6.66 14.57
CA ALA A 193 3.36 -7.91 15.31
C ALA A 193 4.77 -8.52 15.15
N MET A 194 5.44 -8.27 14.00
CA MET A 194 6.81 -8.72 13.76
C MET A 194 7.86 -7.96 14.57
N THR A 195 7.66 -6.67 14.82
CA THR A 195 8.58 -5.85 15.61
C THR A 195 8.30 -5.94 17.10
N GLU A 196 7.09 -6.29 17.50
CA GLU A 196 6.72 -6.45 18.92
C GLU A 196 7.46 -7.58 19.61
N VAL A 197 7.76 -8.66 18.89
CA VAL A 197 8.49 -9.82 19.44
C VAL A 197 10.00 -9.63 19.50
N LEU A 198 10.53 -8.50 19.03
CA LEU A 198 11.96 -8.19 19.12
C LEU A 198 12.38 -7.94 20.58
N PRO A 199 13.59 -8.38 21.00
CA PRO A 199 14.16 -8.01 22.30
C PRO A 199 14.27 -6.49 22.47
N ASP A 200 14.11 -5.99 23.69
CA ASP A 200 14.12 -4.55 23.98
C ASP A 200 15.40 -3.85 23.50
N ALA A 201 16.57 -4.48 23.67
CA ALA A 201 17.82 -3.94 23.15
C ALA A 201 17.83 -3.74 21.63
N GLN A 202 17.11 -4.57 20.87
CA GLN A 202 16.96 -4.39 19.43
C GLN A 202 15.96 -3.28 19.10
N LYS A 203 14.86 -3.16 19.86
CA LYS A 203 13.91 -2.05 19.72
C LYS A 203 14.60 -0.71 20.02
N ASP A 204 15.41 -0.65 21.07
CA ASP A 204 16.17 0.55 21.44
C ASP A 204 17.17 0.93 20.34
N ALA A 205 17.88 -0.04 19.77
CA ALA A 205 18.80 0.19 18.66
C ALA A 205 18.08 0.69 17.39
N LEU A 206 16.85 0.22 17.13
CA LEU A 206 16.01 0.74 16.03
C LEU A 206 15.54 2.17 16.33
N ASN A 207 15.04 2.41 17.55
CA ASN A 207 14.56 3.73 17.97
C ASN A 207 15.67 4.79 17.92
N ALA A 208 16.90 4.43 18.31
CA ALA A 208 18.05 5.32 18.24
C ALA A 208 18.41 5.79 16.81
N ARG A 209 17.96 5.07 15.79
CA ARG A 209 18.14 5.44 14.37
C ARG A 209 17.05 6.37 13.85
N ILE A 210 16.01 6.61 14.62
CA ILE A 210 14.87 7.45 14.26
C ILE A 210 14.99 8.78 14.99
N PRO A 211 15.10 9.92 14.31
CA PRO A 211 15.19 11.23 14.98
C PRO A 211 14.04 11.52 15.96
N MET A 212 12.81 11.04 15.68
CA MET A 212 11.69 11.14 16.63
C MET A 212 11.80 10.20 17.83
N GLY A 213 12.82 9.35 17.92
CA GLY A 213 13.10 8.46 19.06
C GLY A 213 12.12 7.30 19.23
N ARG A 214 11.22 7.07 18.29
CA ARG A 214 10.22 5.99 18.34
C ARG A 214 9.93 5.45 16.94
N MET A 215 9.54 4.19 16.85
CA MET A 215 8.89 3.67 15.66
C MET A 215 7.56 4.38 15.39
N GLY A 216 7.16 4.47 14.15
CA GLY A 216 5.80 4.88 13.76
C GLY A 216 4.79 3.78 14.07
N GLU A 217 3.53 4.15 14.11
CA GLU A 217 2.40 3.23 14.24
C GLU A 217 1.72 3.04 12.87
N GLY A 218 0.93 1.97 12.73
CA GLY A 218 0.17 1.74 11.50
C GLY A 218 -0.76 2.91 11.15
N GLU A 219 -1.30 3.56 12.17
CA GLU A 219 -2.20 4.71 12.07
C GLU A 219 -1.51 5.93 11.44
N ASP A 220 -0.20 6.12 11.63
CA ASP A 220 0.57 7.18 10.96
C ASP A 220 0.51 7.00 9.43
N ILE A 221 0.57 5.74 8.98
CA ILE A 221 0.46 5.39 7.55
C ILE A 221 -1.00 5.46 7.08
N GLY A 222 -1.94 4.96 7.88
CA GLY A 222 -3.38 5.00 7.58
C GLY A 222 -3.87 6.43 7.35
N ALA A 223 -3.46 7.37 8.20
CA ALA A 223 -3.79 8.79 8.07
C ALA A 223 -3.28 9.41 6.76
N ALA A 224 -2.02 9.12 6.40
CA ALA A 224 -1.43 9.60 5.15
C ALA A 224 -2.16 9.03 3.91
N VAL A 225 -2.54 7.75 3.96
CA VAL A 225 -3.30 7.11 2.87
C VAL A 225 -4.71 7.69 2.77
N ALA A 226 -5.41 7.90 3.89
CA ALA A 226 -6.73 8.53 3.90
C ALA A 226 -6.70 9.95 3.30
N TYR A 227 -5.67 10.74 3.64
CA TYR A 227 -5.45 12.06 3.01
C TYR A 227 -5.26 11.94 1.50
N LEU A 228 -4.33 11.10 1.03
CA LEU A 228 -4.07 10.94 -0.41
C LEU A 228 -5.26 10.35 -1.18
N ALA A 229 -6.13 9.60 -0.51
CA ALA A 229 -7.35 9.04 -1.08
C ALA A 229 -8.47 10.08 -1.22
N SER A 230 -8.41 11.18 -0.49
CA SER A 230 -9.46 12.19 -0.38
C SER A 230 -9.49 13.17 -1.57
N ASN A 231 -10.53 14.01 -1.59
CA ASN A 231 -10.63 15.09 -2.57
C ASN A 231 -9.63 16.22 -2.29
N GLU A 232 -9.25 16.41 -1.03
CA GLU A 232 -8.29 17.44 -0.59
C GLU A 232 -6.89 17.22 -1.18
N ALA A 233 -6.53 15.96 -1.50
CA ALA A 233 -5.30 15.63 -2.20
C ALA A 233 -5.42 15.66 -3.74
N GLY A 234 -6.49 16.20 -4.29
CA GLY A 234 -6.77 16.20 -5.73
C GLY A 234 -5.75 16.92 -6.61
N TYR A 235 -4.90 17.76 -6.03
CA TYR A 235 -3.80 18.46 -6.74
C TYR A 235 -2.41 17.89 -6.43
N ILE A 236 -2.35 16.71 -5.77
CA ILE A 236 -1.10 16.02 -5.45
C ILE A 236 -1.00 14.77 -6.32
N THR A 237 -0.01 14.73 -7.22
CA THR A 237 0.29 13.56 -8.03
C THR A 237 1.80 13.41 -8.28
N GLY A 238 2.28 12.18 -8.42
CA GLY A 238 3.69 11.85 -8.60
C GLY A 238 4.55 12.06 -7.34
N GLN A 239 3.93 12.29 -6.17
CA GLN A 239 4.65 12.58 -4.93
C GLN A 239 4.86 11.32 -4.08
N THR A 240 5.87 11.39 -3.23
CA THR A 240 6.14 10.40 -2.19
C THR A 240 6.09 11.08 -0.84
N LEU A 241 5.11 10.71 0.00
CA LEU A 241 5.05 11.15 1.38
C LEU A 241 5.92 10.24 2.25
N HIS A 242 6.97 10.79 2.82
CA HIS A 242 7.88 10.09 3.71
C HIS A 242 7.36 10.13 5.15
N ILE A 243 6.88 8.97 5.66
CA ILE A 243 6.35 8.81 7.02
C ILE A 243 7.34 7.93 7.80
N ASN A 244 8.42 8.55 8.26
CA ASN A 244 9.59 7.79 8.73
C ASN A 244 10.25 8.38 10.00
N GLY A 245 9.58 9.31 10.70
CA GLY A 245 10.13 9.91 11.91
C GLY A 245 11.45 10.67 11.73
N GLY A 246 11.74 11.10 10.49
CA GLY A 246 12.97 11.83 10.16
C GLY A 246 14.15 10.91 9.76
N MET A 247 13.96 9.59 9.62
CA MET A 247 15.03 8.68 9.20
C MET A 247 15.63 9.03 7.84
N ALA A 248 14.84 9.57 6.95
CA ALA A 248 15.28 10.07 5.64
C ALA A 248 14.49 11.34 5.29
N MET A 249 15.20 12.45 5.16
CA MET A 249 14.66 13.77 4.78
C MET A 249 15.03 13.98 3.32
N LEU A 250 14.13 13.60 2.43
CA LEU A 250 14.35 13.61 0.98
C LEU A 250 13.45 14.68 0.36
N GLY A 251 14.08 15.59 -0.39
CA GLY A 251 13.42 16.64 -1.16
C GLY A 251 13.26 16.27 -2.62
#